data_a97c58d7a1a3dafeee882baf1799c9cb
#
_entry.id   a97c58d7a1a3dafeee882baf1799c9cb
#
_cell.length_a   1.000
_cell.length_b   1.000
_cell.length_c   1.000
_cell.angle_alpha   90.00
_cell.angle_beta   90.00
_cell.angle_gamma   90.00
#
_symmetry.space_group_name_H-M   'P 1'
#
loop_
_entity.id
_entity.type
_entity.pdbx_description
1 polymer ?
#
loop_
_entity_poly.entity_id
_entity_poly.type
_entity_poly.pdbx_seq_one_letter_code
_entity_poly.pdbx_strand_id
1 'polypeptide(L)'
;MDAVRARGTVEVRPLAAEDLDVVERMLARYPGKHRERLQGQRKGECVYLIAWDGDEPVGHLNLRVRGRKLPDRARRLRAAQIEDLRVSRAHRRRGVATELMQRAAETAQAHGFRTIGLGVDIDNAPARGLYRQEGYEESGLGRFVVSYPYIDEDGAERQAHETCTYLVKQLA
;
A
#
# COMPACT_ATOMS: atom_id res chain seq x y z
N MET A 1 4.93 -21.60 -30.88
CA MET A 1 5.42 -20.21 -30.92
C MET A 1 4.68 -19.45 -29.81
N ASP A 2 5.28 -19.41 -28.65
CA ASP A 2 4.72 -18.70 -27.51
C ASP A 2 4.93 -17.20 -27.71
N ALA A 3 3.82 -16.50 -27.95
CA ALA A 3 3.82 -15.04 -27.95
C ALA A 3 4.23 -14.57 -26.54
N VAL A 4 5.46 -14.09 -26.41
CA VAL A 4 5.89 -13.30 -25.27
C VAL A 4 4.91 -12.11 -25.20
N ARG A 5 3.88 -12.22 -24.35
CA ARG A 5 3.06 -11.07 -24.00
C ARG A 5 4.03 -10.05 -23.40
N ALA A 6 4.23 -8.95 -24.12
CA ALA A 6 4.87 -7.77 -23.57
C ALA A 6 4.25 -7.54 -22.17
N ARG A 7 5.09 -7.35 -21.15
CA ARG A 7 4.63 -6.99 -19.80
C ARG A 7 3.80 -5.73 -19.95
N GLY A 8 2.48 -5.89 -19.94
CA GLY A 8 1.57 -4.75 -19.96
C GLY A 8 1.89 -3.89 -18.76
N THR A 9 2.26 -2.65 -19.03
CA THR A 9 2.49 -1.65 -17.98
C THR A 9 1.15 -1.38 -17.32
N VAL A 10 1.02 -1.67 -16.02
CA VAL A 10 -0.17 -1.26 -15.27
C VAL A 10 -0.16 0.26 -15.11
N GLU A 11 -1.34 0.86 -15.12
CA GLU A 11 -1.51 2.25 -14.77
C GLU A 11 -1.79 2.37 -13.28
N VAL A 12 -1.05 3.23 -12.57
CA VAL A 12 -1.29 3.52 -11.16
C VAL A 12 -1.79 4.94 -11.01
N ARG A 13 -2.99 5.09 -10.45
CA ARG A 13 -3.62 6.39 -10.23
C ARG A 13 -4.45 6.41 -8.94
N PRO A 14 -4.72 7.60 -8.38
CA PRO A 14 -5.61 7.73 -7.22
C PRO A 14 -7.01 7.19 -7.53
N LEU A 15 -7.67 6.60 -6.53
CA LEU A 15 -9.05 6.16 -6.65
C LEU A 15 -9.96 7.34 -7.01
N ALA A 16 -10.69 7.22 -8.11
CA ALA A 16 -11.76 8.13 -8.47
C ALA A 16 -13.12 7.64 -7.94
N ALA A 17 -14.02 8.57 -7.65
CA ALA A 17 -15.33 8.21 -7.08
C ALA A 17 -16.15 7.26 -7.98
N GLU A 18 -16.09 7.45 -9.29
CA GLU A 18 -16.73 6.60 -10.29
C GLU A 18 -16.19 5.17 -10.35
N ASP A 19 -14.98 4.94 -9.87
CA ASP A 19 -14.32 3.62 -9.86
C ASP A 19 -14.61 2.81 -8.58
N LEU A 20 -15.24 3.42 -7.56
CA LEU A 20 -15.41 2.80 -6.25
C LEU A 20 -16.12 1.44 -6.34
N ASP A 21 -17.20 1.35 -7.11
CA ASP A 21 -18.00 0.12 -7.19
C ASP A 21 -17.21 -1.05 -7.81
N VAL A 22 -16.43 -0.80 -8.86
CA VAL A 22 -15.60 -1.84 -9.47
C VAL A 22 -14.46 -2.26 -8.56
N VAL A 23 -13.85 -1.32 -7.85
CA VAL A 23 -12.81 -1.60 -6.87
C VAL A 23 -13.35 -2.43 -5.70
N GLU A 24 -14.52 -2.08 -5.17
CA GLU A 24 -15.18 -2.85 -4.09
C GLU A 24 -15.51 -4.28 -4.51
N ARG A 25 -15.91 -4.51 -5.75
CA ARG A 25 -16.19 -5.85 -6.26
C ARG A 25 -14.94 -6.69 -6.50
N MET A 26 -13.90 -6.10 -7.04
CA MET A 26 -12.74 -6.83 -7.58
C MET A 26 -11.56 -6.91 -6.63
N LEU A 27 -11.40 -5.96 -5.72
CA LEU A 27 -10.34 -5.94 -4.72
C LEU A 27 -10.92 -6.16 -3.32
N ALA A 28 -10.95 -7.43 -2.90
CA ALA A 28 -11.52 -7.81 -1.61
C ALA A 28 -10.78 -7.14 -0.43
N ARG A 29 -11.54 -6.47 0.42
CA ARG A 29 -11.07 -5.84 1.65
C ARG A 29 -12.13 -5.94 2.74
N TYR A 30 -11.76 -5.59 3.96
CA TYR A 30 -12.72 -5.42 5.04
C TYR A 30 -13.84 -4.45 4.61
N PRO A 31 -15.11 -4.78 4.89
CA PRO A 31 -16.24 -3.98 4.41
C PRO A 31 -16.10 -2.48 4.71
N GLY A 32 -16.34 -1.64 3.72
CA GLY A 32 -16.26 -0.19 3.83
C GLY A 32 -14.84 0.42 3.78
N LYS A 33 -13.78 -0.40 3.70
CA LYS A 33 -12.40 0.11 3.71
C LYS A 33 -12.06 0.97 2.49
N HIS A 34 -12.47 0.58 1.29
CA HIS A 34 -12.24 1.39 0.09
C HIS A 34 -12.96 2.74 0.17
N ARG A 35 -14.20 2.74 0.65
CA ARG A 35 -14.99 3.96 0.86
C ARG A 35 -14.36 4.87 1.91
N GLU A 36 -13.91 4.31 3.03
CA GLU A 36 -13.21 5.05 4.09
C GLU A 36 -11.97 5.77 3.53
N ARG A 37 -11.19 5.10 2.69
CA ARG A 37 -9.99 5.68 2.08
C ARG A 37 -10.30 6.75 1.06
N LEU A 38 -11.36 6.57 0.27
CA LEU A 38 -11.83 7.62 -0.63
C LEU A 38 -12.24 8.88 0.15
N GLN A 39 -12.90 8.72 1.28
CA GLN A 39 -13.24 9.84 2.18
C GLN A 39 -11.99 10.50 2.77
N GLY A 40 -11.02 9.72 3.21
CA GLY A 40 -9.73 10.22 3.69
C GLY A 40 -8.97 11.00 2.61
N GLN A 41 -9.01 10.51 1.37
CA GLN A 41 -8.41 11.19 0.22
C GLN A 41 -9.08 12.54 -0.05
N ARG A 42 -10.40 12.61 0.02
CA ARG A 42 -11.15 13.88 -0.12
C ARG A 42 -10.80 14.89 0.96
N LYS A 43 -10.48 14.43 2.17
CA LYS A 43 -10.01 15.28 3.28
C LYS A 43 -8.52 15.61 3.17
N GLY A 44 -7.81 15.08 2.18
CA GLY A 44 -6.38 15.25 2.00
C GLY A 44 -5.53 14.54 3.06
N GLU A 45 -6.05 13.50 3.71
CA GLU A 45 -5.34 12.71 4.73
C GLU A 45 -4.50 11.60 4.13
N CYS A 46 -4.90 11.12 2.96
CA CYS A 46 -4.20 10.06 2.22
C CYS A 46 -4.39 10.21 0.72
N VAL A 47 -3.59 9.46 -0.04
CA VAL A 47 -3.79 9.20 -1.45
C VAL A 47 -3.95 7.70 -1.63
N TYR A 48 -5.11 7.26 -2.09
CA TYR A 48 -5.41 5.85 -2.26
C TYR A 48 -5.14 5.44 -3.70
N LEU A 49 -3.99 4.82 -3.93
CA LEU A 49 -3.51 4.43 -5.25
C LEU A 49 -4.07 3.07 -5.65
N ILE A 50 -4.58 3.00 -6.86
CA ILE A 50 -5.08 1.77 -7.50
C ILE A 50 -4.24 1.48 -8.74
N ALA A 51 -3.80 0.24 -8.88
CA ALA A 51 -3.15 -0.26 -10.07
C ALA A 51 -4.19 -0.90 -11.00
N TRP A 52 -4.15 -0.54 -12.26
CA TRP A 52 -5.09 -0.97 -13.29
C TRP A 52 -4.38 -1.72 -14.41
N ASP A 53 -4.92 -2.86 -14.79
CA ASP A 53 -4.59 -3.57 -16.02
C ASP A 53 -5.77 -3.39 -17.00
N GLY A 54 -5.66 -2.41 -17.90
CA GLY A 54 -6.84 -1.94 -18.65
C GLY A 54 -7.92 -1.40 -17.72
N ASP A 55 -9.11 -1.97 -17.77
CA ASP A 55 -10.27 -1.59 -16.94
C ASP A 55 -10.38 -2.41 -15.64
N GLU A 56 -9.43 -3.31 -15.40
CA GLU A 56 -9.42 -4.19 -14.24
C GLU A 56 -8.52 -3.63 -13.13
N PRO A 57 -9.04 -3.36 -11.92
CA PRO A 57 -8.21 -3.01 -10.78
C PRO A 57 -7.51 -4.26 -10.26
N VAL A 58 -6.19 -4.23 -10.18
CA VAL A 58 -5.35 -5.40 -9.87
C VAL A 58 -4.52 -5.27 -8.60
N GLY A 59 -4.51 -4.11 -7.98
CA GLY A 59 -3.79 -3.86 -6.74
C GLY A 59 -4.11 -2.49 -6.17
N HIS A 60 -3.70 -2.28 -4.93
CA HIS A 60 -3.88 -1.01 -4.24
C HIS A 60 -2.79 -0.76 -3.18
N LEU A 61 -2.62 0.51 -2.87
CA LEU A 61 -1.73 1.00 -1.82
C LEU A 61 -2.31 2.29 -1.24
N ASN A 62 -2.42 2.39 0.07
CA ASN A 62 -2.80 3.65 0.71
C ASN A 62 -1.56 4.41 1.18
N LEU A 63 -1.39 5.63 0.70
CA LEU A 63 -0.33 6.53 1.14
C LEU A 63 -0.92 7.57 2.09
N ARG A 64 -0.62 7.45 3.38
CA ARG A 64 -1.06 8.42 4.38
C ARG A 64 -0.07 9.56 4.50
N VAL A 65 -0.56 10.77 4.37
CA VAL A 65 0.28 11.98 4.37
C VAL A 65 0.00 12.90 5.57
N ARG A 66 -1.16 12.74 6.24
CA ARG A 66 -1.50 13.49 7.46
C ARG A 66 -2.67 12.85 8.20
N GLY A 67 -3.14 13.51 9.25
CA GLY A 67 -4.32 13.10 10.00
C GLY A 67 -4.01 12.25 11.23
N ARG A 68 -5.05 11.96 12.01
CA ARG A 68 -4.92 11.23 13.28
C ARG A 68 -4.39 9.80 13.11
N LYS A 69 -4.65 9.19 11.97
CA LYS A 69 -4.23 7.81 11.66
C LYS A 69 -2.77 7.71 11.24
N LEU A 70 -2.07 8.83 11.04
CA LEU A 70 -0.63 8.79 10.80
C LEU A 70 0.09 8.36 12.08
N PRO A 71 0.81 7.22 12.08
CA PRO A 71 1.41 6.71 13.30
C PRO A 71 2.55 7.60 13.82
N ASP A 72 2.77 7.60 15.13
CA ASP A 72 3.78 8.45 15.77
C ASP A 72 5.20 8.19 15.22
N ARG A 73 5.53 6.96 14.86
CA ARG A 73 6.81 6.62 14.22
C ARG A 73 7.00 7.35 12.88
N ALA A 74 5.96 7.42 12.06
CA ALA A 74 6.01 8.19 10.81
C ALA A 74 6.16 9.69 11.08
N ARG A 75 5.45 10.22 12.08
CA ARG A 75 5.55 11.63 12.49
C ARG A 75 6.95 11.96 12.99
N ARG A 76 7.54 11.11 13.83
CA ARG A 76 8.91 11.30 14.36
C ARG A 76 9.95 11.35 13.25
N LEU A 77 9.77 10.55 12.21
CA LEU A 77 10.68 10.49 11.05
C LEU A 77 10.28 11.46 9.93
N ARG A 78 9.20 12.21 10.11
CA ARG A 78 8.63 13.09 9.07
C ARG A 78 8.39 12.35 7.75
N ALA A 79 7.93 11.11 7.85
CA ALA A 79 7.72 10.20 6.74
C ALA A 79 6.25 10.18 6.31
N ALA A 80 5.99 10.11 5.00
CA ALA A 80 4.73 9.62 4.50
C ALA A 80 4.64 8.12 4.80
N GLN A 81 3.44 7.61 5.07
CA GLN A 81 3.22 6.22 5.50
C GLN A 81 2.55 5.40 4.41
N ILE A 82 3.21 4.33 3.97
CA ILE A 82 2.57 3.29 3.15
C ILE A 82 1.77 2.36 4.06
N GLU A 83 0.54 2.09 3.67
CA GLU A 83 -0.36 1.15 4.32
C GLU A 83 -0.98 0.22 3.28
N ASP A 84 -1.19 -1.03 3.66
CA ASP A 84 -2.05 -1.98 2.96
C ASP A 84 -1.73 -2.12 1.46
N LEU A 85 -0.46 -2.36 1.15
CA LEU A 85 -0.04 -2.73 -0.20
C LEU A 85 -0.51 -4.16 -0.51
N ARG A 86 -1.38 -4.28 -1.49
CA ARG A 86 -1.89 -5.58 -1.95
C ARG A 86 -1.97 -5.65 -3.47
N VAL A 87 -1.68 -6.83 -3.98
CA VAL A 87 -1.85 -7.17 -5.40
C VAL A 87 -2.73 -8.40 -5.50
N SER A 88 -3.71 -8.39 -6.41
CA SER A 88 -4.59 -9.54 -6.64
C SER A 88 -3.75 -10.77 -6.99
N ARG A 89 -4.18 -11.94 -6.52
CA ARG A 89 -3.40 -13.18 -6.62
C ARG A 89 -2.98 -13.49 -8.06
N ALA A 90 -3.87 -13.31 -9.02
CA ALA A 90 -3.61 -13.55 -10.44
C ALA A 90 -2.55 -12.62 -11.07
N HIS A 91 -2.29 -11.48 -10.44
CA HIS A 91 -1.38 -10.43 -10.95
C HIS A 91 -0.08 -10.29 -10.15
N ARG A 92 0.15 -11.19 -9.19
CA ARG A 92 1.38 -11.21 -8.40
C ARG A 92 2.58 -11.60 -9.26
N ARG A 93 3.78 -11.15 -8.84
CA ARG A 93 5.07 -11.40 -9.50
C ARG A 93 5.15 -10.88 -10.93
N ARG A 94 4.40 -9.83 -11.22
CA ARG A 94 4.40 -9.12 -12.51
C ARG A 94 4.86 -7.66 -12.39
N GLY A 95 5.42 -7.27 -11.23
CA GLY A 95 5.92 -5.92 -10.98
C GLY A 95 4.86 -4.92 -10.53
N VAL A 96 3.61 -5.33 -10.27
CA VAL A 96 2.52 -4.42 -9.86
C VAL A 96 2.83 -3.74 -8.52
N ALA A 97 3.34 -4.49 -7.54
CA ALA A 97 3.73 -3.92 -6.25
C ALA A 97 4.84 -2.87 -6.39
N THR A 98 5.83 -3.13 -7.25
CA THR A 98 6.91 -2.18 -7.56
C THR A 98 6.35 -0.89 -8.16
N GLU A 99 5.44 -0.96 -9.13
CA GLU A 99 4.79 0.21 -9.73
C GLU A 99 4.01 1.01 -8.69
N LEU A 100 3.24 0.34 -7.82
CA LEU A 100 2.52 1.00 -6.73
C LEU A 100 3.46 1.72 -5.77
N MET A 101 4.57 1.10 -5.39
CA MET A 101 5.56 1.69 -4.48
C MET A 101 6.30 2.88 -5.10
N GLN A 102 6.66 2.79 -6.37
CA GLN A 102 7.30 3.88 -7.10
C GLN A 102 6.36 5.08 -7.21
N ARG A 103 5.10 4.83 -7.57
CA ARG A 103 4.08 5.89 -7.61
C ARG A 103 3.82 6.52 -6.24
N ALA A 104 3.83 5.71 -5.18
CA ALA A 104 3.72 6.23 -3.81
C ALA A 104 4.89 7.14 -3.44
N ALA A 105 6.12 6.79 -3.81
CA ALA A 105 7.31 7.62 -3.58
C ALA A 105 7.21 8.96 -4.33
N GLU A 106 6.85 8.95 -5.61
CA GLU A 106 6.63 10.17 -6.39
C GLU A 106 5.53 11.05 -5.78
N THR A 107 4.43 10.43 -5.34
CA THR A 107 3.32 11.14 -4.69
C THR A 107 3.75 11.75 -3.36
N ALA A 108 4.51 11.04 -2.55
CA ALA A 108 5.06 11.55 -1.29
C ALA A 108 5.97 12.77 -1.54
N GLN A 109 6.84 12.70 -2.54
CA GLN A 109 7.69 13.85 -2.95
C GLN A 109 6.86 15.05 -3.37
N ALA A 110 5.82 14.83 -4.18
CA ALA A 110 4.90 15.90 -4.61
C ALA A 110 4.17 16.56 -3.43
N HIS A 111 3.98 15.84 -2.31
CA HIS A 111 3.44 16.36 -1.06
C HIS A 111 4.51 16.98 -0.14
N GLY A 112 5.76 17.08 -0.58
CA GLY A 112 6.85 17.71 0.16
C GLY A 112 7.58 16.80 1.14
N PHE A 113 7.33 15.49 1.11
CA PHE A 113 8.04 14.53 1.96
C PHE A 113 9.43 14.22 1.40
N ARG A 114 10.41 14.09 2.30
CA ARG A 114 11.76 13.59 1.99
C ARG A 114 11.98 12.17 2.47
N THR A 115 11.02 11.61 3.18
CA THR A 115 11.08 10.25 3.72
C THR A 115 9.73 9.60 3.53
N ILE A 116 9.75 8.34 3.13
CA ILE A 116 8.59 7.46 3.06
C ILE A 116 8.89 6.21 3.87
N GLY A 117 7.89 5.69 4.58
CA GLY A 117 8.09 4.56 5.46
C GLY A 117 6.91 3.60 5.50
N LEU A 118 7.14 2.44 6.08
CA LEU A 118 6.14 1.40 6.26
C LEU A 118 6.49 0.47 7.42
N GLY A 119 5.46 -0.12 8.01
CA GLY A 119 5.64 -1.23 8.93
C GLY A 119 5.60 -2.56 8.16
N VAL A 120 6.43 -3.50 8.54
CA VAL A 120 6.43 -4.85 7.97
C VAL A 120 6.63 -5.89 9.06
N ASP A 121 5.86 -6.98 8.98
CA ASP A 121 6.01 -8.13 9.87
C ASP A 121 7.42 -8.70 9.76
N ILE A 122 8.03 -8.99 10.91
CA ILE A 122 9.39 -9.56 10.98
C ILE A 122 9.50 -10.90 10.28
N ASP A 123 8.39 -11.65 10.19
CA ASP A 123 8.33 -12.98 9.57
C ASP A 123 7.91 -12.95 8.09
N ASN A 124 7.56 -11.77 7.55
CA ASN A 124 7.18 -11.63 6.15
C ASN A 124 8.41 -11.43 5.25
N ALA A 125 9.17 -12.51 5.04
CA ALA A 125 10.40 -12.47 4.23
C ALA A 125 10.18 -12.01 2.77
N PRO A 126 9.13 -12.43 2.04
CA PRO A 126 8.88 -11.95 0.69
C PRO A 126 8.66 -10.44 0.62
N ALA A 127 7.86 -9.87 1.52
CA ALA A 127 7.61 -8.43 1.58
C ALA A 127 8.89 -7.66 1.94
N ARG A 128 9.64 -8.13 2.92
CA ARG A 128 10.91 -7.51 3.33
C ARG A 128 11.92 -7.51 2.18
N GLY A 129 11.98 -8.57 1.40
CA GLY A 129 12.83 -8.66 0.20
C GLY A 129 12.45 -7.62 -0.85
N LEU A 130 11.15 -7.48 -1.14
CA LEU A 130 10.63 -6.46 -2.05
C LEU A 130 11.00 -5.06 -1.58
N TYR A 131 10.77 -4.74 -0.31
CA TYR A 131 11.05 -3.41 0.22
C TYR A 131 12.54 -3.06 0.17
N ARG A 132 13.43 -4.01 0.46
CA ARG A 132 14.87 -3.82 0.29
C ARG A 132 15.26 -3.54 -1.15
N GLN A 133 14.69 -4.26 -2.10
CA GLN A 133 14.93 -4.00 -3.54
C GLN A 133 14.47 -2.61 -3.95
N GLU A 134 13.41 -2.10 -3.34
CA GLU A 134 12.91 -0.74 -3.58
C GLU A 134 13.68 0.35 -2.77
N GLY A 135 14.72 -0.03 -2.03
CA GLY A 135 15.58 0.92 -1.32
C GLY A 135 15.15 1.29 0.09
N TYR A 136 14.26 0.48 0.70
CA TYR A 136 13.86 0.66 2.10
C TYR A 136 14.85 -0.02 3.04
N GLU A 137 15.15 0.64 4.15
CA GLU A 137 16.09 0.18 5.17
C GLU A 137 15.44 0.26 6.56
N GLU A 138 15.98 -0.49 7.53
CA GLU A 138 15.52 -0.44 8.92
C GLU A 138 15.68 0.99 9.47
N SER A 139 14.62 1.49 10.11
CA SER A 139 14.62 2.85 10.69
C SER A 139 15.39 2.96 12.01
N GLY A 140 15.64 1.83 12.68
CA GLY A 140 16.22 1.81 14.02
C GLY A 140 15.23 2.08 15.16
N LEU A 141 13.93 2.22 14.89
CA LEU A 141 12.92 2.47 15.92
C LEU A 141 12.53 1.22 16.74
N GLY A 142 13.10 0.05 16.39
CA GLY A 142 12.80 -1.20 17.08
C GLY A 142 11.49 -1.85 16.63
N ARG A 143 11.07 -2.86 17.39
CA ARG A 143 9.85 -3.64 17.10
C ARG A 143 8.63 -3.00 17.71
N PHE A 144 7.49 -3.21 17.08
CA PHE A 144 6.18 -2.81 17.58
C PHE A 144 5.12 -3.82 17.14
N VAL A 145 4.02 -3.87 17.88
CA VAL A 145 2.89 -4.75 17.54
C VAL A 145 1.79 -3.94 16.88
N VAL A 146 1.24 -4.46 15.80
CA VAL A 146 0.02 -3.96 15.18
C VAL A 146 -1.09 -5.01 15.28
N SER A 147 -2.31 -4.54 15.46
CA SER A 147 -3.50 -5.39 15.48
C SER A 147 -4.55 -4.77 14.57
N TYR A 148 -5.18 -5.59 13.74
CA TYR A 148 -6.23 -5.15 12.84
C TYR A 148 -7.24 -6.25 12.57
N PRO A 149 -8.52 -5.91 12.35
CA PRO A 149 -9.50 -6.88 11.92
C PRO A 149 -9.34 -7.21 10.43
N TYR A 150 -9.62 -8.45 10.06
CA TYR A 150 -9.69 -8.88 8.68
C TYR A 150 -10.77 -9.95 8.50
N ILE A 151 -11.17 -10.18 7.27
CA ILE A 151 -12.07 -11.28 6.91
C ILE A 151 -11.22 -12.41 6.33
N ASP A 152 -11.34 -13.61 6.90
CA ASP A 152 -10.61 -14.78 6.44
C ASP A 152 -11.27 -15.41 5.19
N GLU A 153 -10.67 -16.49 4.67
CA GLU A 153 -11.14 -17.18 3.47
C GLU A 153 -12.54 -17.78 3.64
N ASP A 154 -12.95 -18.07 4.87
CA ASP A 154 -14.29 -18.61 5.19
C ASP A 154 -15.33 -17.50 5.42
N GLY A 155 -14.96 -16.23 5.26
CA GLY A 155 -15.81 -15.08 5.48
C GLY A 155 -15.99 -14.71 6.95
N ALA A 156 -15.23 -15.28 7.86
CA ALA A 156 -15.27 -14.96 9.29
C ALA A 156 -14.37 -13.77 9.64
N GLU A 157 -14.85 -12.92 10.56
CA GLU A 157 -14.05 -11.83 11.10
C GLU A 157 -13.01 -12.38 12.07
N ARG A 158 -11.75 -12.00 11.85
CA ARG A 158 -10.58 -12.36 12.64
C ARG A 158 -9.82 -11.13 13.06
N GLN A 159 -8.96 -11.29 14.07
CA GLN A 159 -8.03 -10.27 14.52
C GLN A 159 -6.60 -10.73 14.26
N ALA A 160 -5.85 -9.97 13.46
CA ALA A 160 -4.43 -10.19 13.27
C ALA A 160 -3.63 -9.48 14.36
N HIS A 161 -2.52 -10.11 14.77
CA HIS A 161 -1.50 -9.53 15.65
C HIS A 161 -0.15 -9.79 15.01
N GLU A 162 0.54 -8.72 14.63
CA GLU A 162 1.82 -8.82 13.94
C GLU A 162 2.89 -8.04 14.71
N THR A 163 4.07 -8.63 14.83
CA THR A 163 5.25 -7.92 15.31
C THR A 163 6.02 -7.37 14.11
N CYS A 164 6.13 -6.06 14.05
CA CYS A 164 6.69 -5.35 12.90
C CYS A 164 7.98 -4.60 13.26
N THR A 165 8.78 -4.30 12.24
CA THR A 165 9.75 -3.21 12.25
C THR A 165 9.33 -2.14 11.26
N TYR A 166 9.88 -0.94 11.42
CA TYR A 166 9.59 0.19 10.55
C TYR A 166 10.74 0.42 9.59
N LEU A 167 10.45 0.33 8.30
CA LEU A 167 11.40 0.57 7.23
C LEU A 167 11.19 1.96 6.65
N VAL A 168 12.27 2.61 6.22
CA VAL A 168 12.23 3.93 5.60
C VAL A 168 13.07 3.96 4.34
N LYS A 169 12.67 4.84 3.43
CA LYS A 169 13.43 5.22 2.24
C LYS A 169 13.55 6.73 2.18
N GLN A 170 14.76 7.20 1.95
CA GLN A 170 15.00 8.62 1.66
C GLN A 170 14.62 8.91 0.22
N LEU A 171 13.86 9.98 0.03
CA LEU A 171 13.44 10.46 -1.29
C LEU A 171 14.40 11.54 -1.77
N ALA A 172 14.70 11.51 -3.04
CA ALA A 172 15.63 12.46 -3.64
C ALA A 172 15.07 13.89 -3.66
#